data_d258c7907e9b0a11a5ba8577f7d1224d
#
_entry.id   d258c7907e9b0a11a5ba8577f7d1224d
#
_cell.length_a   1.000
_cell.length_b   1.000
_cell.length_c   1.000
_cell.angle_alpha   90.00
_cell.angle_beta   90.00
_cell.angle_gamma   90.00
#
_symmetry.space_group_name_H-M   'P 1'
#
loop_
_entity.id
_entity.type
_entity.pdbx_description
1 polymer ?
#
loop_
_entity_poly.entity_id
_entity_poly.type
_entity_poly.pdbx_seq_one_letter_code
_entity_poly.pdbx_strand_id
1 'polypeptide(L)'
;TPSDLFRDWEDRFYIADSGNNRIVVTDSGFSKATRIYDKLKTADGETTLKDPEGIYVSEETQCMYIADTGNSRLLVCDLDGNVQLELTRPDSTLYENETFKPQKVVVDKAGNIYMVLNNITNGSAMFNSDGEFQGYFGANSVDATAEVVANYFWNMIATDEMRANSSRNVA
;
A
#
# COMPACT_ATOMS: atom_id res chain seq x y z
N THR A 1 10.85 13.21 -5.20
CA THR A 1 11.68 12.07 -4.73
C THR A 1 10.76 10.86 -4.62
N PRO A 2 11.05 9.74 -5.29
CA PRO A 2 10.28 8.51 -5.15
C PRO A 2 10.41 7.95 -3.73
N SER A 3 9.31 7.42 -3.17
CA SER A 3 9.26 6.79 -1.85
C SER A 3 8.97 5.30 -1.90
N ASP A 4 8.33 4.84 -2.96
CA ASP A 4 7.96 3.44 -3.12
C ASP A 4 7.91 3.02 -4.58
N LEU A 5 8.05 1.71 -4.81
CA LEU A 5 8.04 1.08 -6.11
C LEU A 5 7.30 -0.26 -6.01
N PHE A 6 6.35 -0.50 -6.90
CA PHE A 6 5.66 -1.77 -7.03
C PHE A 6 5.71 -2.27 -8.48
N ARG A 7 5.94 -3.56 -8.69
CA ARG A 7 5.88 -4.23 -9.99
C ARG A 7 4.63 -5.11 -10.04
N ASP A 8 3.80 -4.91 -11.04
CA ASP A 8 2.61 -5.73 -11.22
C ASP A 8 2.89 -7.00 -12.07
N TRP A 9 1.85 -7.80 -12.29
CA TRP A 9 1.90 -9.07 -13.05
C TRP A 9 2.15 -8.91 -14.56
N GLU A 10 1.99 -7.69 -15.10
CA GLU A 10 2.30 -7.33 -16.49
C GLU A 10 3.66 -6.67 -16.63
N ASP A 11 4.51 -6.76 -15.60
CA ASP A 11 5.84 -6.14 -15.55
C ASP A 11 5.85 -4.61 -15.67
N ARG A 12 4.74 -3.95 -15.32
CA ARG A 12 4.68 -2.50 -15.19
C ARG A 12 5.16 -2.10 -13.81
N PHE A 13 5.85 -0.97 -13.73
CA PHE A 13 6.27 -0.41 -12.46
C PHE A 13 5.42 0.80 -12.09
N TYR A 14 4.91 0.77 -10.88
CA TYR A 14 4.18 1.85 -10.25
C TYR A 14 5.09 2.54 -9.25
N ILE A 15 5.29 3.82 -9.39
CA ILE A 15 6.24 4.61 -8.60
C ILE A 15 5.46 5.66 -7.82
N ALA A 16 5.55 5.62 -6.49
CA ALA A 16 5.08 6.71 -5.64
C ALA A 16 6.08 7.87 -5.72
N ASP A 17 5.82 8.83 -6.59
CA ASP A 17 6.65 10.03 -6.79
C ASP A 17 6.18 11.15 -5.85
N SER A 18 6.49 10.97 -4.55
CA SER A 18 6.00 11.78 -3.43
C SER A 18 6.29 13.26 -3.61
N GLY A 19 7.52 13.59 -3.98
CA GLY A 19 7.91 14.99 -4.18
C GLY A 19 7.16 15.73 -5.30
N ASN A 20 6.47 14.99 -6.19
CA ASN A 20 5.63 15.52 -7.25
C ASN A 20 4.13 15.20 -7.07
N ASN A 21 3.75 14.64 -5.92
CA ASN A 21 2.35 14.35 -5.55
C ASN A 21 1.62 13.48 -6.59
N ARG A 22 2.26 12.41 -7.08
CA ARG A 22 1.69 11.58 -8.14
C ARG A 22 2.15 10.13 -8.07
N ILE A 23 1.42 9.26 -8.76
CA ILE A 23 1.87 7.91 -9.10
C ILE A 23 2.23 7.88 -10.58
N VAL A 24 3.40 7.36 -10.90
CA VAL A 24 3.89 7.19 -12.27
C VAL A 24 3.94 5.71 -12.60
N VAL A 25 3.36 5.32 -13.71
CA VAL A 25 3.44 3.95 -14.24
C VAL A 25 4.39 3.92 -15.42
N THR A 26 5.33 3.00 -15.41
CA THR A 26 6.29 2.81 -16.50
C THR A 26 6.18 1.42 -17.11
N ASP A 27 6.75 1.25 -18.29
CA ASP A 27 7.01 -0.07 -18.87
C ASP A 27 8.11 -0.82 -18.06
N SER A 28 8.30 -2.10 -18.39
CA SER A 28 9.28 -2.97 -17.73
C SER A 28 10.73 -2.51 -17.84
N GLY A 29 11.05 -1.69 -18.82
CA GLY A 29 12.39 -1.15 -19.06
C GLY A 29 12.62 0.24 -18.51
N PHE A 30 11.65 0.83 -17.82
CA PHE A 30 11.68 2.24 -17.38
C PHE A 30 11.93 3.24 -18.53
N SER A 31 11.62 2.85 -19.75
CA SER A 31 11.93 3.65 -20.94
C SER A 31 10.98 4.83 -21.11
N LYS A 32 9.75 4.68 -20.65
CA LYS A 32 8.72 5.74 -20.73
C LYS A 32 7.67 5.59 -19.62
N ALA A 33 7.12 6.71 -19.20
CA ALA A 33 5.88 6.73 -18.44
C ALA A 33 4.72 6.35 -19.36
N THR A 34 3.99 5.31 -18.99
CA THR A 34 2.80 4.84 -19.72
C THR A 34 1.52 5.48 -19.18
N ARG A 35 1.53 5.85 -17.89
CA ARG A 35 0.43 6.53 -17.22
C ARG A 35 0.93 7.37 -16.04
N ILE A 36 0.23 8.45 -15.76
CA ILE A 36 0.46 9.31 -14.59
C ILE A 36 -0.88 9.54 -13.90
N TYR A 37 -0.93 9.31 -12.60
CA TYR A 37 -2.06 9.66 -11.75
C TYR A 37 -1.64 10.83 -10.84
N ASP A 38 -1.91 12.03 -11.26
CA ASP A 38 -1.79 13.27 -10.48
C ASP A 38 -3.14 13.74 -9.95
N LYS A 39 -4.20 13.29 -10.62
CA LYS A 39 -5.60 13.46 -10.23
C LYS A 39 -6.32 12.12 -10.29
N LEU A 40 -7.20 11.90 -9.34
CA LEU A 40 -8.05 10.73 -9.26
C LEU A 40 -9.53 11.16 -9.28
N LYS A 41 -10.35 10.32 -9.89
CA LYS A 41 -11.79 10.61 -10.02
C LYS A 41 -12.53 10.09 -8.81
N THR A 42 -13.41 10.90 -8.25
CA THR A 42 -14.31 10.55 -7.16
C THR A 42 -15.76 10.64 -7.63
N ALA A 43 -16.70 10.17 -6.81
CA ALA A 43 -18.14 10.30 -7.11
C ALA A 43 -18.58 11.77 -7.28
N ASP A 44 -17.93 12.70 -6.58
CA ASP A 44 -18.27 14.12 -6.53
C ASP A 44 -17.35 15.01 -7.38
N GLY A 45 -16.40 14.42 -8.12
CA GLY A 45 -15.47 15.17 -8.96
C GLY A 45 -14.06 14.58 -9.01
N GLU A 46 -13.05 15.34 -8.62
CA GLU A 46 -11.64 14.92 -8.63
C GLU A 46 -10.97 15.19 -7.28
N THR A 47 -9.96 14.39 -6.97
CA THR A 47 -9.06 14.62 -5.84
C THR A 47 -7.60 14.52 -6.28
N THR A 48 -6.70 15.16 -5.53
CA THR A 48 -5.25 15.13 -5.76
C THR A 48 -4.55 14.39 -4.65
N LEU A 49 -3.38 13.85 -4.94
CA LEU A 49 -2.47 13.25 -3.97
C LEU A 49 -1.62 14.32 -3.28
N LYS A 50 -1.12 13.98 -2.09
CA LYS A 50 -0.15 14.76 -1.36
C LYS A 50 0.85 13.85 -0.66
N ASP A 51 2.12 13.99 -1.01
CA ASP A 51 3.21 13.16 -0.47
C ASP A 51 2.85 11.66 -0.40
N PRO A 52 2.44 11.00 -1.52
CA PRO A 52 2.12 9.58 -1.49
C PRO A 52 3.40 8.78 -1.20
N GLU A 53 3.42 8.01 -0.11
CA GLU A 53 4.62 7.27 0.33
C GLU A 53 4.57 5.78 0.02
N GLY A 54 3.39 5.21 -0.28
CA GLY A 54 3.26 3.80 -0.56
C GLY A 54 2.30 3.50 -1.70
N ILE A 55 2.59 2.44 -2.43
CA ILE A 55 1.78 1.92 -3.54
C ILE A 55 1.76 0.39 -3.53
N TYR A 56 0.60 -0.19 -3.70
CA TYR A 56 0.40 -1.61 -3.93
C TYR A 56 -0.64 -1.82 -5.03
N VAL A 57 -0.44 -2.80 -5.89
CA VAL A 57 -1.39 -3.14 -6.95
C VAL A 57 -1.76 -4.61 -6.83
N SER A 58 -3.04 -4.90 -6.68
CA SER A 58 -3.55 -6.26 -6.53
C SER A 58 -4.09 -6.78 -7.85
N GLU A 59 -3.59 -7.94 -8.29
CA GLU A 59 -4.12 -8.67 -9.43
C GLU A 59 -5.52 -9.19 -9.13
N GLU A 60 -5.75 -9.68 -7.91
CA GLU A 60 -7.03 -10.27 -7.49
C GLU A 60 -8.16 -9.24 -7.50
N THR A 61 -7.92 -8.05 -6.96
CA THR A 61 -8.94 -6.99 -6.87
C THR A 61 -8.95 -6.06 -8.07
N GLN A 62 -7.91 -6.09 -8.92
CA GLN A 62 -7.69 -5.16 -10.03
C GLN A 62 -7.69 -3.70 -9.57
N CYS A 63 -7.16 -3.46 -8.38
CA CYS A 63 -7.10 -2.14 -7.74
C CYS A 63 -5.67 -1.76 -7.38
N MET A 64 -5.41 -0.46 -7.36
CA MET A 64 -4.24 0.13 -6.73
C MET A 64 -4.62 0.75 -5.39
N TYR A 65 -3.74 0.58 -4.42
CA TYR A 65 -3.85 1.05 -3.04
C TYR A 65 -2.76 2.08 -2.82
N ILE A 66 -3.14 3.31 -2.56
CA ILE A 66 -2.21 4.45 -2.47
C ILE A 66 -2.20 4.97 -1.04
N ALA A 67 -1.06 4.89 -0.37
CA ALA A 67 -0.83 5.55 0.90
C ALA A 67 -0.61 7.06 0.64
N ASP A 68 -1.69 7.83 0.66
CA ASP A 68 -1.72 9.27 0.43
C ASP A 68 -1.42 10.00 1.75
N THR A 69 -0.17 9.86 2.19
CA THR A 69 0.34 10.16 3.53
C THR A 69 0.12 11.61 3.91
N GLY A 70 0.40 12.54 3.00
CA GLY A 70 0.22 13.97 3.24
C GLY A 70 -1.24 14.38 3.47
N ASN A 71 -2.19 13.63 2.89
CA ASN A 71 -3.63 13.80 3.09
C ASN A 71 -4.22 12.93 4.21
N SER A 72 -3.38 12.16 4.94
CA SER A 72 -3.82 11.31 6.06
C SER A 72 -4.88 10.29 5.66
N ARG A 73 -4.70 9.61 4.52
CA ARG A 73 -5.66 8.64 3.99
C ARG A 73 -4.98 7.55 3.16
N LEU A 74 -5.66 6.41 3.05
CA LEU A 74 -5.41 5.43 1.99
C LEU A 74 -6.51 5.55 0.95
N LEU A 75 -6.15 5.55 -0.32
CA LEU A 75 -7.09 5.48 -1.45
C LEU A 75 -7.01 4.10 -2.10
N VAL A 76 -8.17 3.51 -2.35
CA VAL A 76 -8.32 2.32 -3.19
C VAL A 76 -8.95 2.77 -4.50
N CYS A 77 -8.25 2.56 -5.60
CA CYS A 77 -8.66 3.01 -6.92
C CYS A 77 -8.65 1.84 -7.90
N ASP A 78 -9.54 1.85 -8.88
CA ASP A 78 -9.34 1.00 -10.04
C ASP A 78 -8.12 1.46 -10.87
N LEU A 79 -7.71 0.67 -11.86
CA LEU A 79 -6.55 0.99 -12.69
C LEU A 79 -6.82 2.12 -13.70
N ASP A 80 -8.04 2.63 -13.76
CA ASP A 80 -8.42 3.83 -14.52
C ASP A 80 -8.37 5.12 -13.67
N GLY A 81 -8.06 5.00 -12.38
CA GLY A 81 -7.94 6.12 -11.47
C GLY A 81 -9.25 6.58 -10.85
N ASN A 82 -10.27 5.71 -10.83
CA ASN A 82 -11.52 5.97 -10.13
C ASN A 82 -11.39 5.49 -8.67
N VAL A 83 -11.59 6.40 -7.72
CA VAL A 83 -11.57 6.10 -6.28
C VAL A 83 -12.81 5.28 -5.94
N GLN A 84 -12.60 4.11 -5.36
CA GLN A 84 -13.66 3.20 -4.92
C GLN A 84 -13.84 3.21 -3.41
N LEU A 85 -12.74 3.43 -2.66
CA LEU A 85 -12.75 3.47 -1.21
C LEU A 85 -11.71 4.47 -0.72
N GLU A 86 -12.06 5.24 0.28
CA GLU A 86 -11.15 6.11 1.03
C GLU A 86 -11.15 5.66 2.50
N LEU A 87 -9.97 5.32 3.02
CA LEU A 87 -9.77 5.01 4.42
C LEU A 87 -9.06 6.18 5.10
N THR A 88 -9.67 6.67 6.16
CA THR A 88 -9.13 7.67 7.06
C THR A 88 -9.00 7.09 8.46
N ARG A 89 -8.64 7.90 9.46
CA ARG A 89 -8.54 7.46 10.84
C ARG A 89 -9.83 6.73 11.26
N PRO A 90 -9.73 5.46 11.72
CA PRO A 90 -10.89 4.73 12.17
C PRO A 90 -11.54 5.37 13.42
N ASP A 91 -12.86 5.42 13.43
CA ASP A 91 -13.64 5.72 14.65
C ASP A 91 -13.84 4.42 15.44
N SER A 92 -12.76 3.98 16.08
CA SER A 92 -12.74 2.73 16.86
C SER A 92 -11.93 2.92 18.13
N THR A 93 -12.47 2.41 19.24
CA THR A 93 -11.78 2.39 20.52
C THR A 93 -10.54 1.48 20.51
N LEU A 94 -10.44 0.59 19.53
CA LEU A 94 -9.26 -0.27 19.32
C LEU A 94 -8.14 0.46 18.57
N TYR A 95 -8.42 1.59 17.94
CA TYR A 95 -7.41 2.39 17.26
C TYR A 95 -6.75 3.34 18.25
N GLU A 96 -5.51 3.04 18.60
CA GLU A 96 -4.81 3.68 19.74
C GLU A 96 -4.13 5.00 19.40
N ASN A 97 -4.11 5.39 18.11
CA ASN A 97 -3.36 6.57 17.69
C ASN A 97 -4.27 7.69 17.17
N GLU A 98 -3.94 8.92 17.55
CA GLU A 98 -4.69 10.09 17.05
C GLU A 98 -4.36 10.44 15.61
N THR A 99 -3.20 10.02 15.09
CA THR A 99 -2.76 10.30 13.73
C THR A 99 -2.99 9.09 12.81
N PHE A 100 -3.38 9.36 11.56
CA PHE A 100 -3.48 8.36 10.52
C PHE A 100 -2.57 8.78 9.36
N LYS A 101 -1.36 8.23 9.32
CA LYS A 101 -0.33 8.55 8.32
C LYS A 101 0.18 7.26 7.68
N PRO A 102 -0.57 6.70 6.71
CA PRO A 102 -0.15 5.48 6.04
C PRO A 102 1.13 5.73 5.22
N GLN A 103 2.11 4.82 5.37
CA GLN A 103 3.39 4.89 4.64
C GLN A 103 3.56 3.72 3.68
N LYS A 104 3.17 2.52 4.11
CA LYS A 104 3.23 1.31 3.30
C LYS A 104 1.91 0.57 3.39
N VAL A 105 1.57 -0.10 2.31
CA VAL A 105 0.35 -0.90 2.21
C VAL A 105 0.65 -2.20 1.49
N VAL A 106 0.05 -3.28 1.96
CA VAL A 106 -0.04 -4.55 1.24
C VAL A 106 -1.44 -5.11 1.40
N VAL A 107 -1.85 -5.93 0.47
CA VAL A 107 -3.20 -6.51 0.44
C VAL A 107 -3.07 -8.01 0.21
N ASP A 108 -3.78 -8.82 0.99
CA ASP A 108 -3.83 -10.26 0.81
C ASP A 108 -4.81 -10.66 -0.30
N LYS A 109 -4.86 -11.97 -0.60
CA LYS A 109 -5.77 -12.50 -1.63
C LYS A 109 -7.25 -12.36 -1.31
N ALA A 110 -7.60 -12.21 -0.03
CA ALA A 110 -8.97 -11.99 0.43
C ALA A 110 -9.36 -10.50 0.36
N GLY A 111 -8.42 -9.61 0.02
CA GLY A 111 -8.63 -8.17 -0.04
C GLY A 111 -8.45 -7.47 1.30
N ASN A 112 -7.96 -8.15 2.34
CA ASN A 112 -7.62 -7.48 3.59
C ASN A 112 -6.41 -6.57 3.40
N ILE A 113 -6.49 -5.40 4.00
CA ILE A 113 -5.52 -4.32 3.83
C ILE A 113 -4.68 -4.20 5.11
N TYR A 114 -3.37 -4.24 4.94
CA TYR A 114 -2.40 -4.09 6.02
C TYR A 114 -1.57 -2.84 5.75
N MET A 115 -1.53 -1.95 6.74
CA MET A 115 -0.81 -0.67 6.62
C MET A 115 0.22 -0.49 7.70
N VAL A 116 1.41 -0.07 7.30
CA VAL A 116 2.39 0.54 8.20
C VAL A 116 2.04 2.02 8.30
N LEU A 117 1.80 2.47 9.50
CA LEU A 117 1.47 3.86 9.80
C LEU A 117 2.65 4.53 10.50
N ASN A 118 2.86 5.81 10.22
CA ASN A 118 3.89 6.59 10.91
C ASN A 118 3.54 6.71 12.41
N ASN A 119 4.56 6.57 13.27
CA ASN A 119 4.44 6.67 14.73
C ASN A 119 3.57 5.60 15.40
N ILE A 120 3.32 4.46 14.76
CA ILE A 120 2.69 3.31 15.42
C ILE A 120 3.75 2.25 15.73
N THR A 121 3.85 1.89 17.00
CA THR A 121 4.76 0.85 17.50
C THR A 121 4.08 -0.52 17.63
N ASN A 122 2.76 -0.58 17.47
CA ASN A 122 1.94 -1.76 17.75
C ASN A 122 1.75 -2.69 16.54
N GLY A 123 2.61 -2.62 15.53
CA GLY A 123 2.51 -3.44 14.33
C GLY A 123 1.79 -2.74 13.17
N SER A 124 1.23 -3.52 12.24
CA SER A 124 0.50 -2.99 11.09
C SER A 124 -0.99 -2.89 11.39
N ALA A 125 -1.63 -1.77 11.03
CA ALA A 125 -3.07 -1.63 11.09
C ALA A 125 -3.72 -2.54 10.02
N MET A 126 -4.70 -3.33 10.43
CA MET A 126 -5.43 -4.25 9.57
C MET A 126 -6.87 -3.77 9.35
N PHE A 127 -7.28 -3.76 8.09
CA PHE A 127 -8.64 -3.48 7.65
C PHE A 127 -9.16 -4.64 6.79
N ASN A 128 -10.45 -4.94 6.86
CA ASN A 128 -11.04 -5.89 5.93
C ASN A 128 -11.22 -5.27 4.53
N SER A 129 -11.70 -6.06 3.57
CA SER A 129 -11.94 -5.61 2.19
C SER A 129 -12.96 -4.47 2.06
N ASP A 130 -13.84 -4.31 3.05
CA ASP A 130 -14.84 -3.23 3.10
C ASP A 130 -14.28 -1.95 3.76
N GLY A 131 -13.04 -2.00 4.25
CA GLY A 131 -12.37 -0.88 4.90
C GLY A 131 -12.69 -0.72 6.39
N GLU A 132 -13.20 -1.75 7.03
CA GLU A 132 -13.44 -1.74 8.48
C GLU A 132 -12.18 -2.15 9.23
N PHE A 133 -11.81 -1.35 10.24
CA PHE A 133 -10.65 -1.60 11.07
C PHE A 133 -10.83 -2.86 11.92
N GLN A 134 -9.87 -3.78 11.84
CA GLN A 134 -9.89 -5.07 12.53
C GLN A 134 -8.93 -5.14 13.73
N GLY A 135 -8.02 -4.21 13.87
CA GLY A 135 -7.00 -4.19 14.90
C GLY A 135 -5.58 -4.07 14.35
N TYR A 136 -4.62 -4.40 15.18
CA TYR A 136 -3.20 -4.40 14.82
C TYR A 136 -2.68 -5.81 14.65
N PHE A 137 -1.90 -6.00 13.60
CA PHE A 137 -1.29 -7.25 13.26
C PHE A 137 0.22 -7.21 13.56
N GLY A 138 0.74 -8.25 14.22
CA GLY A 138 2.16 -8.30 14.60
C GLY A 138 2.49 -7.67 15.94
N ALA A 139 1.50 -7.29 16.75
CA ALA A 139 1.65 -6.62 18.04
C ALA A 139 2.10 -7.54 19.19
N ASN A 140 3.15 -8.35 18.99
CA ASN A 140 3.77 -9.09 20.09
C ASN A 140 5.23 -8.65 20.27
N SER A 141 5.46 -7.69 21.16
CA SER A 141 6.71 -7.41 21.92
C SER A 141 8.06 -7.52 21.20
N VAL A 142 8.12 -7.49 19.89
CA VAL A 142 9.35 -7.28 19.12
C VAL A 142 9.21 -5.94 18.44
N ASP A 143 10.19 -5.06 18.62
CA ASP A 143 10.26 -3.81 17.88
C ASP A 143 10.05 -4.13 16.40
N ALA A 144 8.86 -3.82 15.87
CA ALA A 144 8.50 -4.10 14.49
C ALA A 144 9.27 -3.13 13.60
N THR A 145 10.51 -3.46 13.28
CA THR A 145 11.23 -2.76 12.23
C THR A 145 10.54 -3.04 10.89
N ALA A 146 10.62 -2.10 9.97
CA ALA A 146 10.07 -2.26 8.63
C ALA A 146 10.53 -3.58 7.96
N GLU A 147 11.71 -4.07 8.33
CA GLU A 147 12.27 -5.34 7.87
C GLU A 147 11.51 -6.57 8.42
N VAL A 148 11.15 -6.55 9.70
CA VAL A 148 10.37 -7.63 10.34
C VAL A 148 8.97 -7.70 9.74
N VAL A 149 8.33 -6.56 9.54
CA VAL A 149 7.02 -6.47 8.90
C VAL A 149 7.10 -6.96 7.44
N ALA A 150 8.09 -6.52 6.68
CA ALA A 150 8.30 -6.95 5.30
C ALA A 150 8.55 -8.46 5.20
N ASN A 151 9.38 -9.04 6.09
CA ASN A 151 9.65 -10.48 6.12
C ASN A 151 8.40 -11.29 6.50
N TYR A 152 7.59 -10.78 7.42
CA TYR A 152 6.34 -11.45 7.79
C TYR A 152 5.36 -11.45 6.62
N PHE A 153 5.16 -10.31 5.96
CA PHE A 153 4.31 -10.21 4.77
C PHE A 153 4.83 -11.07 3.63
N TRP A 154 6.14 -11.09 3.41
CA TRP A 154 6.76 -11.95 2.41
C TRP A 154 6.42 -13.43 2.65
N ASN A 155 6.51 -13.88 3.90
CA ASN A 155 6.16 -15.26 4.27
C ASN A 155 4.67 -15.58 4.12
N MET A 156 3.79 -14.57 4.26
CA MET A 156 2.34 -14.74 4.14
C MET A 156 1.86 -14.75 2.69
N ILE A 157 2.46 -13.93 1.81
CA ILE A 157 2.05 -13.80 0.41
C ILE A 157 2.92 -14.60 -0.57
N ALA A 158 4.13 -15.00 -0.18
CA ALA A 158 5.01 -15.78 -1.04
C ALA A 158 4.41 -17.17 -1.30
N THR A 159 4.29 -17.51 -2.57
CA THR A 159 3.96 -18.88 -2.99
C THR A 159 5.11 -19.83 -2.66
N ASP A 160 4.84 -21.15 -2.63
CA ASP A 160 5.87 -22.15 -2.36
C ASP A 160 7.03 -22.10 -3.38
N GLU A 161 6.74 -21.74 -4.64
CA GLU A 161 7.75 -21.51 -5.68
C GLU A 161 8.63 -20.28 -5.39
N MET A 162 8.05 -19.19 -4.88
CA MET A 162 8.80 -17.99 -4.50
C MET A 162 9.69 -18.25 -3.28
N ARG A 163 9.22 -19.04 -2.31
CA ARG A 163 10.00 -19.47 -1.15
C ARG A 163 11.18 -20.35 -1.55
N ALA A 164 10.97 -21.29 -2.47
CA ALA A 164 12.03 -22.16 -2.97
C ALA A 164 13.13 -21.40 -3.74
N ASN A 165 12.79 -20.32 -4.44
CA ASN A 165 13.76 -19.48 -5.14
C ASN A 165 14.54 -18.54 -4.21
N SER A 166 13.95 -18.06 -3.13
CA SER A 166 14.66 -17.22 -2.15
C SER A 166 15.70 -18.01 -1.35
N SER A 167 15.45 -19.28 -1.06
CA SER A 167 16.40 -20.14 -0.34
C SER A 167 17.62 -20.56 -1.16
N ARG A 168 17.58 -20.42 -2.49
CA ARG A 168 18.72 -20.73 -3.38
C ARG A 168 19.73 -19.58 -3.52
N ASN A 169 19.39 -18.38 -3.10
CA ASN A 169 20.26 -17.19 -3.21
C ASN A 169 21.04 -16.88 -1.92
N VAL A 170 21.04 -17.77 -0.91
CA VAL A 170 21.77 -17.63 0.35
C VAL A 170 22.76 -18.80 0.49
N ALA A 171 23.51 -19.03 -0.55
CA ALA A 171 24.67 -19.97 -0.50
C ALA A 171 25.89 -19.27 -1.06
#